data_49e974f2a855ba6886f9898a3d5607df
#
_entry.id   49e974f2a855ba6886f9898a3d5607df
#
_cell.length_a   1.000
_cell.length_b   1.000
_cell.length_c   1.000
_cell.angle_alpha   90.00
_cell.angle_beta   90.00
_cell.angle_gamma   90.00
#
_symmetry.space_group_name_H-M   'P 1'
#
loop_
_entity.id
_entity.type
_entity.pdbx_description
1 polymer ?
#
loop_
_entity_poly.entity_id
_entity_poly.type
_entity_poly.pdbx_seq_one_letter_code
_entity_poly.pdbx_strand_id
1 'polypeptide(L)'
;QIIKVEKRKLITIELTDIGKELVSKEIKVGELIDRLTPELIKSGKWKDKKFRRYDVSINVPQIDGGKRHFVSQALEYAKQVWMDMGFKEMVGQKIQTSFWNFDTLFTPQDHPVREMQDTFFIKTVEKGSLPKDKKLIAAVKDAHENGVQGNHGWGGVWSEEIAKTNILRPHTTCLSSKTLSKLKKEDMPAKFFALGRCFRNESLDWSHLFEFNQTEGIVVDPDATFRNLLGYLKQFFKKMGFEKARFRPAFFPYTEPSVEIDVFHPVHKTWLELGGAGMFRPELTIPLLGEEIPVLAWGPGFDRILMGYYEINDMR
;
A
#
# COMPACT_ATOMS: atom_id res chain seq x y z
N GLN A 1 14.69 -2.62 -51.38
CA GLN A 1 14.74 -4.07 -51.32
C GLN A 1 13.36 -4.62 -51.65
N ILE A 2 13.23 -5.34 -52.78
CA ILE A 2 11.94 -5.75 -53.37
C ILE A 2 11.53 -7.18 -52.87
N ILE A 3 12.46 -7.94 -52.29
CA ILE A 3 12.23 -9.30 -51.83
C ILE A 3 12.83 -9.50 -50.44
N LYS A 4 12.02 -10.00 -49.48
CA LYS A 4 12.47 -10.44 -48.16
C LYS A 4 12.47 -11.99 -48.15
N VAL A 5 13.66 -12.58 -47.97
CA VAL A 5 13.80 -14.05 -47.89
C VAL A 5 13.73 -14.47 -46.44
N GLU A 6 12.73 -15.29 -46.06
CA GLU A 6 12.64 -15.92 -44.77
C GLU A 6 13.06 -17.39 -44.85
N LYS A 7 14.07 -17.80 -44.09
CA LYS A 7 14.46 -19.19 -43.97
C LYS A 7 13.62 -19.86 -42.88
N ARG A 8 12.83 -20.84 -43.22
CA ARG A 8 12.10 -21.70 -42.25
C ARG A 8 12.80 -23.02 -42.13
N LYS A 9 13.01 -23.47 -40.89
CA LYS A 9 13.52 -24.82 -40.60
C LYS A 9 12.30 -25.77 -40.45
N LEU A 10 12.11 -26.66 -41.40
CA LEU A 10 11.13 -27.76 -41.28
C LEU A 10 11.76 -28.92 -40.53
N ILE A 11 11.12 -29.36 -39.46
CA ILE A 11 11.50 -30.56 -38.71
C ILE A 11 10.42 -31.61 -38.96
N THR A 12 10.81 -32.75 -39.54
CA THR A 12 9.97 -33.92 -39.66
C THR A 12 10.39 -34.93 -38.62
N ILE A 13 9.43 -35.58 -38.01
CA ILE A 13 9.64 -36.64 -37.01
C ILE A 13 9.07 -37.90 -37.55
N GLU A 14 9.89 -38.94 -37.66
CA GLU A 14 9.46 -40.30 -38.07
C GLU A 14 9.84 -41.30 -36.98
N LEU A 15 8.95 -42.28 -36.78
CA LEU A 15 9.26 -43.38 -35.86
C LEU A 15 10.32 -44.30 -36.48
N THR A 16 11.37 -44.58 -35.73
CA THR A 16 12.34 -45.59 -36.05
C THR A 16 11.67 -46.99 -36.01
N ASP A 17 12.30 -48.02 -36.58
CA ASP A 17 11.75 -49.36 -36.55
C ASP A 17 11.57 -49.90 -35.13
N ILE A 18 12.48 -49.55 -34.21
CA ILE A 18 12.33 -49.82 -32.78
C ILE A 18 11.12 -49.07 -32.19
N GLY A 19 10.91 -47.82 -32.60
CA GLY A 19 9.74 -47.04 -32.18
C GLY A 19 8.43 -47.66 -32.65
N LYS A 20 8.35 -48.14 -33.91
CA LYS A 20 7.18 -48.86 -34.46
C LYS A 20 6.92 -50.14 -33.70
N GLU A 21 7.97 -50.93 -33.38
CA GLU A 21 7.88 -52.13 -32.58
C GLU A 21 7.41 -51.88 -31.15
N LEU A 22 7.87 -50.80 -30.50
CA LEU A 22 7.45 -50.43 -29.16
C LEU A 22 5.98 -49.97 -29.12
N VAL A 23 5.51 -49.24 -30.12
CA VAL A 23 4.10 -48.79 -30.23
C VAL A 23 3.15 -50.00 -30.45
N SER A 24 3.63 -51.04 -31.14
CA SER A 24 2.81 -52.28 -31.37
C SER A 24 2.72 -53.18 -30.13
N LYS A 25 3.55 -52.99 -29.12
CA LYS A 25 3.55 -53.78 -27.88
C LYS A 25 2.77 -53.04 -26.79
N GLU A 26 1.88 -53.77 -26.12
CA GLU A 26 1.18 -53.27 -24.93
C GLU A 26 2.19 -53.11 -23.79
N ILE A 27 2.64 -51.87 -23.55
CA ILE A 27 3.58 -51.57 -22.47
C ILE A 27 2.82 -51.52 -21.15
N LYS A 28 2.87 -52.61 -20.39
CA LYS A 28 2.36 -52.62 -19.02
C LYS A 28 3.32 -51.86 -18.11
N VAL A 29 2.99 -50.60 -17.82
CA VAL A 29 3.70 -49.82 -16.81
C VAL A 29 3.23 -50.30 -15.44
N GLY A 30 4.09 -51.01 -14.73
CA GLY A 30 3.82 -51.38 -13.32
C GLY A 30 3.64 -50.14 -12.45
N GLU A 31 2.84 -50.25 -11.40
CA GLU A 31 2.68 -49.17 -10.42
C GLU A 31 4.01 -48.86 -9.76
N LEU A 32 4.59 -47.72 -10.13
CA LEU A 32 5.81 -47.20 -9.54
C LEU A 32 5.47 -46.07 -8.55
N ILE A 33 6.19 -46.04 -7.45
CA ILE A 33 6.08 -44.93 -6.49
C ILE A 33 7.11 -43.87 -6.86
N ASP A 34 6.66 -42.62 -7.08
CA ASP A 34 7.55 -41.49 -7.35
C ASP A 34 8.12 -40.88 -6.05
N ARG A 35 7.35 -40.87 -4.98
CA ARG A 35 7.76 -40.35 -3.66
C ARG A 35 7.00 -41.01 -2.52
N LEU A 36 7.64 -41.12 -1.37
CA LEU A 36 6.98 -41.56 -0.14
C LEU A 36 6.14 -40.41 0.45
N THR A 37 4.86 -40.64 0.64
CA THR A 37 3.97 -39.73 1.37
C THR A 37 3.74 -40.22 2.79
N PRO A 38 3.33 -39.37 3.75
CA PRO A 38 3.01 -39.78 5.11
C PRO A 38 1.97 -40.91 5.17
N GLU A 39 0.99 -40.89 4.26
CA GLU A 39 -0.08 -41.90 4.15
C GLU A 39 0.48 -43.25 3.70
N LEU A 40 1.37 -43.25 2.70
CA LEU A 40 2.04 -44.44 2.23
C LEU A 40 2.92 -45.07 3.30
N ILE A 41 3.62 -44.25 4.07
CA ILE A 41 4.46 -44.71 5.19
C ILE A 41 3.59 -45.31 6.30
N LYS A 42 2.52 -44.63 6.72
CA LYS A 42 1.60 -45.09 7.76
C LYS A 42 0.87 -46.39 7.38
N SER A 43 0.44 -46.53 6.10
CA SER A 43 -0.28 -47.71 5.61
C SER A 43 0.63 -48.90 5.33
N GLY A 44 1.95 -48.72 5.26
CA GLY A 44 2.90 -49.75 4.89
C GLY A 44 2.83 -50.21 3.43
N LYS A 45 1.96 -49.66 2.61
CA LYS A 45 1.71 -50.07 1.21
C LYS A 45 2.88 -49.86 0.25
N TRP A 46 3.93 -49.16 0.72
CA TRP A 46 5.14 -48.97 -0.06
C TRP A 46 6.07 -50.16 -0.10
N LYS A 47 5.93 -51.11 0.86
CA LYS A 47 6.85 -52.26 1.03
C LYS A 47 6.87 -53.21 -0.19
N ASP A 48 5.74 -53.36 -0.85
CA ASP A 48 5.58 -54.26 -1.97
C ASP A 48 5.63 -53.58 -3.34
N LYS A 49 5.98 -52.29 -3.36
CA LYS A 49 6.03 -51.48 -4.60
C LYS A 49 7.45 -51.12 -4.99
N LYS A 50 7.69 -50.96 -6.29
CA LYS A 50 8.95 -50.49 -6.82
C LYS A 50 8.97 -48.96 -6.88
N PHE A 51 10.14 -48.41 -6.51
CA PHE A 51 10.37 -46.96 -6.67
C PHE A 51 10.84 -46.68 -8.08
N ARG A 52 10.40 -45.53 -8.61
CA ARG A 52 10.92 -44.98 -9.85
C ARG A 52 12.41 -44.73 -9.69
N ARG A 53 13.20 -45.19 -10.65
CA ARG A 53 14.62 -44.85 -10.70
C ARG A 53 14.78 -43.45 -11.28
N TYR A 54 15.59 -42.64 -10.63
CA TYR A 54 15.97 -41.34 -11.12
C TYR A 54 17.38 -41.44 -11.72
N ASP A 55 17.51 -40.94 -12.94
CA ASP A 55 18.81 -40.73 -13.54
C ASP A 55 19.28 -39.32 -13.21
N VAL A 56 20.25 -39.22 -12.31
CA VAL A 56 20.81 -37.96 -11.85
C VAL A 56 21.68 -37.26 -12.91
N SER A 57 21.99 -37.95 -14.01
CA SER A 57 22.74 -37.40 -15.14
C SER A 57 21.86 -36.63 -16.14
N ILE A 58 20.53 -36.85 -16.07
CA ILE A 58 19.58 -36.12 -16.93
C ILE A 58 19.53 -34.66 -16.47
N ASN A 59 19.87 -33.76 -17.38
CA ASN A 59 19.69 -32.31 -17.14
C ASN A 59 18.24 -31.97 -16.86
N VAL A 60 17.96 -31.46 -15.66
CA VAL A 60 16.67 -30.84 -15.35
C VAL A 60 16.61 -29.49 -16.05
N PRO A 61 15.50 -29.15 -16.73
CA PRO A 61 15.35 -27.82 -17.29
C PRO A 61 15.66 -26.77 -16.22
N GLN A 62 16.61 -25.90 -16.48
CA GLN A 62 16.92 -24.81 -15.59
C GLN A 62 15.73 -23.85 -15.61
N ILE A 63 15.03 -23.77 -14.49
CA ILE A 63 13.96 -22.79 -14.32
C ILE A 63 14.65 -21.50 -13.86
N ASP A 64 14.76 -20.54 -14.77
CA ASP A 64 15.25 -19.21 -14.40
C ASP A 64 14.18 -18.54 -13.55
N GLY A 65 14.44 -18.49 -12.27
CA GLY A 65 13.59 -17.75 -11.33
C GLY A 65 13.65 -16.24 -11.64
N GLY A 66 12.50 -15.59 -11.70
CA GLY A 66 12.43 -14.13 -11.80
C GLY A 66 13.06 -13.45 -10.56
N LYS A 67 13.63 -12.27 -10.73
CA LYS A 67 14.03 -11.40 -9.63
C LYS A 67 12.84 -10.54 -9.19
N ARG A 68 12.68 -10.33 -7.89
CA ARG A 68 11.71 -9.33 -7.40
C ARG A 68 12.15 -7.93 -7.85
N HIS A 69 11.18 -7.15 -8.31
CA HIS A 69 11.43 -5.75 -8.64
C HIS A 69 11.91 -4.99 -7.39
N PHE A 70 12.90 -4.11 -7.54
CA PHE A 70 13.51 -3.41 -6.41
C PHE A 70 12.51 -2.59 -5.58
N VAL A 71 11.51 -1.96 -6.22
CA VAL A 71 10.43 -1.26 -5.52
C VAL A 71 9.66 -2.23 -4.60
N SER A 72 9.34 -3.44 -5.07
CA SER A 72 8.65 -4.44 -4.24
C SER A 72 9.48 -4.88 -3.04
N GLN A 73 10.80 -5.03 -3.22
CA GLN A 73 11.72 -5.36 -2.11
C GLN A 73 11.76 -4.24 -1.08
N ALA A 74 11.84 -2.98 -1.53
CA ALA A 74 11.88 -1.83 -0.65
C ALA A 74 10.55 -1.62 0.11
N LEU A 75 9.41 -1.86 -0.54
CA LEU A 75 8.10 -1.85 0.12
C LEU A 75 8.02 -2.90 1.23
N GLU A 76 8.48 -4.13 0.98
CA GLU A 76 8.52 -5.18 2.00
C GLU A 76 9.46 -4.81 3.16
N TYR A 77 10.62 -4.24 2.87
CA TYR A 77 11.54 -3.78 3.90
C TYR A 77 10.92 -2.68 4.77
N ALA A 78 10.27 -1.68 4.16
CA ALA A 78 9.62 -0.61 4.92
C ALA A 78 8.45 -1.14 5.78
N LYS A 79 7.68 -2.12 5.29
CA LYS A 79 6.66 -2.79 6.08
C LYS A 79 7.28 -3.49 7.30
N GLN A 80 8.39 -4.20 7.10
CA GLN A 80 9.08 -4.85 8.20
C GLN A 80 9.56 -3.85 9.25
N VAL A 81 10.10 -2.70 8.82
CA VAL A 81 10.52 -1.63 9.74
C VAL A 81 9.34 -1.16 10.61
N TRP A 82 8.14 -0.94 10.02
CA TRP A 82 6.97 -0.54 10.80
C TRP A 82 6.50 -1.65 11.76
N MET A 83 6.48 -2.90 11.31
CA MET A 83 6.11 -4.04 12.15
C MET A 83 7.09 -4.21 13.33
N ASP A 84 8.40 -4.05 13.09
CA ASP A 84 9.44 -4.10 14.14
C ASP A 84 9.30 -2.95 15.17
N MET A 85 8.68 -1.84 14.77
CA MET A 85 8.34 -0.73 15.66
C MET A 85 7.00 -0.93 16.38
N GLY A 86 6.34 -2.09 16.18
CA GLY A 86 5.10 -2.49 16.84
C GLY A 86 3.83 -1.95 16.19
N PHE A 87 3.87 -1.58 14.90
CA PHE A 87 2.71 -1.14 14.14
C PHE A 87 2.00 -2.31 13.47
N LYS A 88 0.67 -2.22 13.34
CA LYS A 88 -0.19 -3.14 12.59
C LYS A 88 -0.52 -2.56 11.20
N GLU A 89 -0.49 -3.38 10.16
CA GLU A 89 -0.78 -2.92 8.79
C GLU A 89 -2.28 -2.67 8.58
N MET A 90 -2.60 -1.51 8.01
CA MET A 90 -3.92 -1.16 7.48
C MET A 90 -3.93 -1.42 5.99
N VAL A 91 -4.90 -2.19 5.51
CA VAL A 91 -5.09 -2.47 4.09
C VAL A 91 -6.46 -2.04 3.61
N GLY A 92 -6.58 -1.67 2.34
CA GLY A 92 -7.86 -1.29 1.76
C GLY A 92 -7.81 -1.01 0.27
N GLN A 93 -8.99 -0.78 -0.30
CA GLN A 93 -9.16 -0.58 -1.74
C GLN A 93 -8.57 0.76 -2.20
N LYS A 94 -8.18 0.82 -3.47
CA LYS A 94 -7.66 2.05 -4.11
C LYS A 94 -8.79 3.03 -4.46
N ILE A 95 -9.96 2.51 -4.85
CA ILE A 95 -11.17 3.31 -5.07
C ILE A 95 -11.87 3.48 -3.72
N GLN A 96 -12.16 4.72 -3.38
CA GLN A 96 -12.79 5.12 -2.12
C GLN A 96 -13.82 6.22 -2.40
N THR A 97 -14.79 6.37 -1.51
CA THR A 97 -15.67 7.54 -1.57
C THR A 97 -14.94 8.80 -1.09
N SER A 98 -15.35 9.94 -1.58
CA SER A 98 -14.91 11.26 -1.13
C SER A 98 -15.09 11.44 0.39
N PHE A 99 -16.13 10.83 0.97
CA PHE A 99 -16.35 10.78 2.41
C PHE A 99 -15.11 10.33 3.17
N TRP A 100 -14.53 9.16 2.82
CA TRP A 100 -13.38 8.61 3.52
C TRP A 100 -12.05 9.32 3.20
N ASN A 101 -11.95 9.92 2.01
CA ASN A 101 -10.71 10.60 1.62
C ASN A 101 -10.63 12.05 2.12
N PHE A 102 -11.77 12.72 2.28
CA PHE A 102 -11.79 14.15 2.56
C PHE A 102 -12.70 14.53 3.72
N ASP A 103 -13.98 14.07 3.71
CA ASP A 103 -14.91 14.54 4.73
C ASP A 103 -14.51 14.09 6.14
N THR A 104 -14.12 12.83 6.31
CA THR A 104 -13.62 12.32 7.61
C THR A 104 -12.28 12.93 8.02
N LEU A 105 -11.60 13.62 7.12
CA LEU A 105 -10.35 14.37 7.38
C LEU A 105 -10.61 15.88 7.51
N PHE A 106 -11.87 16.25 7.72
CA PHE A 106 -12.25 17.66 7.89
C PHE A 106 -11.76 18.57 6.75
N THR A 107 -11.62 18.03 5.53
CA THR A 107 -11.30 18.83 4.34
C THR A 107 -12.59 19.37 3.75
N PRO A 108 -12.79 20.71 3.62
CA PRO A 108 -14.04 21.29 3.14
C PRO A 108 -14.41 20.78 1.73
N GLN A 109 -15.71 20.75 1.42
CA GLN A 109 -16.17 20.18 0.15
C GLN A 109 -15.89 21.04 -1.07
N ASP A 110 -15.57 22.30 -0.88
CA ASP A 110 -15.14 23.28 -1.86
C ASP A 110 -13.61 23.48 -1.91
N HIS A 111 -12.84 22.63 -1.20
CA HIS A 111 -11.39 22.74 -1.18
C HIS A 111 -10.78 22.37 -2.55
N PRO A 112 -9.83 23.15 -3.10
CA PRO A 112 -9.23 22.91 -4.41
C PRO A 112 -8.64 21.50 -4.61
N VAL A 113 -8.16 20.85 -3.55
CA VAL A 113 -7.63 19.47 -3.61
C VAL A 113 -8.64 18.45 -4.10
N ARG A 114 -9.94 18.76 -4.02
CA ARG A 114 -11.03 17.92 -4.51
C ARG A 114 -11.33 18.13 -6.00
N GLU A 115 -10.73 19.12 -6.64
CA GLU A 115 -10.95 19.40 -8.05
C GLU A 115 -10.24 18.37 -8.94
N MET A 116 -10.62 18.35 -10.22
CA MET A 116 -10.06 17.41 -11.21
C MET A 116 -8.56 17.58 -11.43
N GLN A 117 -7.98 18.69 -11.00
CA GLN A 117 -6.55 18.96 -11.14
C GLN A 117 -5.72 18.06 -10.22
N ASP A 118 -6.26 17.73 -9.03
CA ASP A 118 -5.52 16.96 -8.02
C ASP A 118 -6.10 15.56 -7.78
N THR A 119 -7.35 15.30 -8.17
CA THR A 119 -8.08 14.07 -7.85
C THR A 119 -8.62 13.38 -9.10
N PHE A 120 -8.42 12.06 -9.22
CA PHE A 120 -9.04 11.25 -10.26
C PHE A 120 -10.42 10.76 -9.84
N PHE A 121 -11.44 11.15 -10.58
CA PHE A 121 -12.82 10.71 -10.41
C PHE A 121 -13.14 9.47 -11.24
N ILE A 122 -13.93 8.54 -10.70
CA ILE A 122 -14.34 7.32 -11.38
C ILE A 122 -15.61 7.57 -12.19
N LYS A 123 -15.53 7.49 -13.51
CA LYS A 123 -16.68 7.74 -14.40
C LYS A 123 -17.64 6.55 -14.53
N THR A 124 -17.15 5.31 -14.43
CA THR A 124 -17.97 4.10 -14.65
C THR A 124 -18.88 3.79 -13.46
N VAL A 125 -18.44 4.11 -12.26
CA VAL A 125 -19.21 3.99 -11.01
C VAL A 125 -19.00 5.27 -10.22
N GLU A 126 -19.70 6.32 -10.59
CA GLU A 126 -19.49 7.66 -10.05
C GLU A 126 -19.77 7.75 -8.54
N LYS A 127 -20.76 7.02 -8.06
CA LYS A 127 -21.21 7.07 -6.66
C LYS A 127 -21.00 5.75 -5.96
N GLY A 128 -20.45 5.82 -4.77
CA GLY A 128 -20.29 4.71 -3.84
C GLY A 128 -21.27 4.77 -2.69
N SER A 129 -21.16 3.82 -1.77
CA SER A 129 -21.97 3.78 -0.56
C SER A 129 -21.23 4.42 0.61
N LEU A 130 -21.94 5.22 1.38
CA LEU A 130 -21.46 5.70 2.67
C LEU A 130 -21.46 4.55 3.70
N PRO A 131 -20.77 4.70 4.83
CA PRO A 131 -20.81 3.71 5.90
C PRO A 131 -22.24 3.49 6.40
N LYS A 132 -22.53 2.29 6.90
CA LYS A 132 -23.86 1.97 7.45
C LYS A 132 -24.17 2.72 8.76
N ASP A 133 -23.13 3.18 9.43
CA ASP A 133 -23.24 3.94 10.67
C ASP A 133 -23.69 5.38 10.38
N LYS A 134 -24.99 5.61 10.57
CA LYS A 134 -25.61 6.93 10.40
C LYS A 134 -25.14 7.95 11.44
N LYS A 135 -24.72 7.49 12.64
CA LYS A 135 -24.21 8.39 13.68
C LYS A 135 -22.86 8.98 13.25
N LEU A 136 -22.00 8.16 12.69
CA LEU A 136 -20.71 8.62 12.14
C LEU A 136 -20.93 9.66 11.04
N ILE A 137 -21.85 9.40 10.09
CA ILE A 137 -22.14 10.35 9.00
C ILE A 137 -22.65 11.68 9.58
N ALA A 138 -23.57 11.61 10.53
CA ALA A 138 -24.13 12.80 11.19
C ALA A 138 -23.05 13.59 11.95
N ALA A 139 -22.16 12.92 12.67
CA ALA A 139 -21.08 13.55 13.40
C ALA A 139 -20.06 14.24 12.48
N VAL A 140 -19.69 13.60 11.35
CA VAL A 140 -18.81 14.21 10.33
C VAL A 140 -19.49 15.44 9.71
N LYS A 141 -20.77 15.33 9.34
CA LYS A 141 -21.55 16.45 8.82
C LYS A 141 -21.57 17.61 9.81
N ASP A 142 -21.90 17.35 11.07
CA ASP A 142 -22.00 18.35 12.13
C ASP A 142 -20.66 19.06 12.37
N ALA A 143 -19.56 18.30 12.37
CA ALA A 143 -18.22 18.88 12.46
C ALA A 143 -17.93 19.87 11.31
N HIS A 144 -18.34 19.54 10.07
CA HIS A 144 -18.16 20.43 8.93
C HIS A 144 -19.03 21.70 8.98
N GLU A 145 -20.29 21.56 9.40
CA GLU A 145 -21.24 22.66 9.40
C GLU A 145 -21.11 23.55 10.65
N ASN A 146 -20.97 22.94 11.82
CA ASN A 146 -21.06 23.62 13.12
C ASN A 146 -19.74 23.61 13.90
N GLY A 147 -18.79 22.73 13.54
CA GLY A 147 -17.56 22.54 14.30
C GLY A 147 -17.73 21.58 15.47
N VAL A 148 -16.71 21.52 16.34
CA VAL A 148 -16.70 20.70 17.57
C VAL A 148 -16.11 21.49 18.72
N GLN A 149 -16.55 21.27 19.95
CA GLN A 149 -15.98 21.85 21.17
C GLN A 149 -15.85 23.38 21.16
N GLY A 150 -16.82 24.08 20.55
CA GLY A 150 -16.80 25.54 20.45
C GLY A 150 -15.98 26.10 19.28
N ASN A 151 -15.31 25.26 18.50
CA ASN A 151 -14.75 25.65 17.22
C ASN A 151 -15.85 25.82 16.18
N HIS A 152 -15.58 26.61 15.15
CA HIS A 152 -16.49 26.78 14.03
C HIS A 152 -16.21 25.72 12.96
N GLY A 153 -17.28 25.26 12.28
CA GLY A 153 -17.16 24.49 11.03
C GLY A 153 -16.68 25.38 9.87
N TRP A 154 -16.75 24.86 8.67
CA TRP A 154 -16.32 25.59 7.46
C TRP A 154 -17.37 26.63 6.98
N GLY A 155 -18.55 26.67 7.62
CA GLY A 155 -19.61 27.64 7.32
C GLY A 155 -20.43 27.35 6.06
N GLY A 156 -20.21 26.21 5.41
CA GLY A 156 -20.97 25.74 4.26
C GLY A 156 -21.93 24.59 4.62
N VAL A 157 -22.85 24.28 3.72
CA VAL A 157 -23.74 23.12 3.85
C VAL A 157 -23.03 21.87 3.33
N TRP A 158 -22.93 20.84 4.17
CA TRP A 158 -22.33 19.58 3.77
C TRP A 158 -23.27 18.76 2.88
N SER A 159 -22.78 18.29 1.74
CA SER A 159 -23.54 17.52 0.75
C SER A 159 -23.20 16.02 0.81
N GLU A 160 -24.22 15.20 1.08
CA GLU A 160 -24.10 13.74 1.04
C GLU A 160 -23.77 13.24 -0.38
N GLU A 161 -24.26 13.90 -1.41
CA GLU A 161 -24.01 13.54 -2.82
C GLU A 161 -22.54 13.75 -3.21
N ILE A 162 -21.90 14.80 -2.72
CA ILE A 162 -20.46 15.02 -2.90
C ILE A 162 -19.67 13.93 -2.16
N ALA A 163 -20.06 13.63 -0.94
CA ALA A 163 -19.42 12.62 -0.09
C ALA A 163 -19.45 11.21 -0.71
N LYS A 164 -20.50 10.85 -1.46
CA LYS A 164 -20.63 9.55 -2.15
C LYS A 164 -19.73 9.41 -3.39
N THR A 165 -19.16 10.49 -3.91
CA THR A 165 -18.38 10.44 -5.15
C THR A 165 -17.18 9.51 -5.01
N ASN A 166 -17.03 8.56 -5.95
CA ASN A 166 -15.93 7.64 -6.00
C ASN A 166 -14.70 8.26 -6.66
N ILE A 167 -13.57 8.13 -6.01
CA ILE A 167 -12.27 8.65 -6.46
C ILE A 167 -11.18 7.60 -6.31
N LEU A 168 -10.10 7.74 -7.06
CA LEU A 168 -8.84 7.09 -6.72
C LEU A 168 -8.23 7.83 -5.52
N ARG A 169 -7.85 7.09 -4.48
CA ARG A 169 -7.33 7.71 -3.25
C ARG A 169 -6.06 8.53 -3.52
N PRO A 170 -6.05 9.83 -3.19
CA PRO A 170 -4.87 10.69 -3.35
C PRO A 170 -3.84 10.53 -2.21
N HIS A 171 -4.22 9.81 -1.17
CA HIS A 171 -3.40 9.45 0.00
C HIS A 171 -3.96 8.19 0.68
N THR A 172 -3.16 7.59 1.56
CA THR A 172 -3.56 6.41 2.33
C THR A 172 -4.33 6.74 3.61
N THR A 173 -4.46 8.03 3.99
CA THR A 173 -5.13 8.50 5.21
C THR A 173 -6.61 8.12 5.31
N CYS A 174 -7.24 7.81 4.18
CA CYS A 174 -8.58 7.21 4.17
C CYS A 174 -8.62 5.85 4.90
N LEU A 175 -7.50 5.13 4.98
CA LEU A 175 -7.40 3.88 5.75
C LEU A 175 -7.29 4.18 7.25
N SER A 176 -6.59 5.25 7.62
CA SER A 176 -6.54 5.73 8.99
C SER A 176 -7.92 6.10 9.50
N SER A 177 -8.68 6.90 8.74
CA SER A 177 -10.07 7.25 9.09
C SER A 177 -10.95 6.01 9.29
N LYS A 178 -10.86 5.02 8.38
CA LYS A 178 -11.60 3.76 8.49
C LYS A 178 -11.18 2.92 9.70
N THR A 179 -9.91 2.97 10.06
CA THR A 179 -9.39 2.24 11.21
C THR A 179 -9.85 2.90 12.49
N LEU A 180 -9.73 4.23 12.59
CA LEU A 180 -10.21 4.99 13.75
C LEU A 180 -11.70 4.78 14.00
N SER A 181 -12.53 4.81 12.95
CA SER A 181 -14.00 4.63 13.10
C SER A 181 -14.41 3.24 13.63
N LYS A 182 -13.48 2.28 13.69
CA LYS A 182 -13.74 0.92 14.20
C LYS A 182 -12.98 0.62 15.49
N LEU A 183 -12.05 1.50 15.86
CA LEU A 183 -11.21 1.32 17.03
C LEU A 183 -12.05 1.52 18.30
N LYS A 184 -11.89 0.63 19.25
CA LYS A 184 -12.54 0.73 20.53
C LYS A 184 -11.57 1.27 21.57
N LYS A 185 -12.09 1.86 22.63
CA LYS A 185 -11.29 2.41 23.73
C LYS A 185 -10.39 1.37 24.39
N GLU A 186 -10.88 0.13 24.50
CA GLU A 186 -10.14 -1.00 25.06
C GLU A 186 -8.93 -1.45 24.23
N ASP A 187 -8.90 -1.06 22.94
CA ASP A 187 -7.79 -1.38 22.04
C ASP A 187 -6.63 -0.38 22.10
N MET A 188 -6.76 0.69 22.90
CA MET A 188 -5.77 1.75 23.02
C MET A 188 -4.78 1.48 24.18
N PRO A 189 -3.52 1.87 24.07
CA PRO A 189 -2.89 2.55 22.93
C PRO A 189 -2.68 1.65 21.71
N ALA A 190 -2.81 2.21 20.50
CA ALA A 190 -2.71 1.45 19.26
C ALA A 190 -1.84 2.16 18.22
N LYS A 191 -1.16 1.37 17.38
CA LYS A 191 -0.27 1.86 16.32
C LYS A 191 -0.59 1.16 15.02
N PHE A 192 -0.82 1.93 13.98
CA PHE A 192 -1.13 1.38 12.67
C PHE A 192 -0.31 2.08 11.58
N PHE A 193 0.01 1.33 10.52
CA PHE A 193 0.63 1.88 9.33
C PHE A 193 -0.05 1.39 8.06
N ALA A 194 0.08 2.15 6.99
CA ALA A 194 -0.29 1.73 5.65
C ALA A 194 0.88 2.02 4.70
N LEU A 195 1.06 1.15 3.72
CA LEU A 195 2.00 1.35 2.64
C LEU A 195 1.31 0.94 1.34
N GLY A 196 1.06 1.90 0.46
CA GLY A 196 0.28 1.61 -0.72
C GLY A 196 0.25 2.73 -1.75
N ARG A 197 -0.29 2.37 -2.91
CA ARG A 197 -0.43 3.27 -4.04
C ARG A 197 -1.46 4.35 -3.81
N CYS A 198 -1.10 5.56 -4.18
CA CYS A 198 -1.91 6.76 -4.23
C CYS A 198 -1.88 7.34 -5.64
N PHE A 199 -2.85 8.19 -5.96
CA PHE A 199 -3.05 8.71 -7.31
C PHE A 199 -3.36 10.20 -7.23
N ARG A 200 -2.60 11.00 -8.00
CA ARG A 200 -2.82 12.44 -8.12
C ARG A 200 -2.69 12.85 -9.57
N ASN A 201 -3.53 13.77 -10.00
CA ASN A 201 -3.51 14.30 -11.35
C ASN A 201 -2.50 15.45 -11.46
N GLU A 202 -1.23 15.11 -11.27
CA GLU A 202 -0.12 16.06 -11.33
C GLU A 202 0.53 16.06 -12.72
N SER A 203 1.23 17.13 -13.05
CA SER A 203 2.09 17.17 -14.23
C SER A 203 3.26 16.23 -14.06
N LEU A 204 3.48 15.38 -15.07
CA LEU A 204 4.54 14.37 -15.02
C LEU A 204 5.91 15.03 -15.23
N ASP A 205 6.81 14.80 -14.28
CA ASP A 205 8.22 15.18 -14.37
C ASP A 205 9.11 14.07 -13.82
N TRP A 206 10.40 14.35 -13.64
CA TRP A 206 11.36 13.38 -13.12
C TRP A 206 11.10 12.96 -11.65
N SER A 207 10.31 13.73 -10.92
CA SER A 207 10.03 13.54 -9.48
C SER A 207 8.55 13.39 -9.14
N HIS A 208 7.65 13.55 -10.12
CA HIS A 208 6.21 13.46 -9.95
C HIS A 208 5.58 12.52 -10.96
N LEU A 209 4.83 11.53 -10.45
CA LEU A 209 4.02 10.60 -11.23
C LEU A 209 2.55 10.74 -10.80
N PHE A 210 1.64 10.39 -11.71
CA PHE A 210 0.20 10.30 -11.39
C PHE A 210 -0.12 9.15 -10.42
N GLU A 211 0.77 8.19 -10.27
CA GLU A 211 0.71 7.05 -9.36
C GLU A 211 2.01 6.97 -8.58
N PHE A 212 1.93 6.90 -7.25
CA PHE A 212 3.08 6.80 -6.37
C PHE A 212 2.75 5.99 -5.11
N ASN A 213 3.77 5.53 -4.41
CA ASN A 213 3.60 4.85 -3.13
C ASN A 213 3.75 5.84 -1.98
N GLN A 214 2.84 5.76 -1.02
CA GLN A 214 2.88 6.53 0.22
C GLN A 214 3.02 5.58 1.40
N THR A 215 3.89 5.91 2.35
CA THR A 215 3.90 5.30 3.66
C THR A 215 3.17 6.20 4.64
N GLU A 216 2.30 5.62 5.44
CA GLU A 216 1.50 6.33 6.41
C GLU A 216 1.55 5.63 7.74
N GLY A 217 1.38 6.36 8.82
CA GLY A 217 1.22 5.79 10.14
C GLY A 217 0.37 6.66 11.03
N ILE A 218 -0.32 6.01 11.96
CA ILE A 218 -1.04 6.65 13.05
C ILE A 218 -0.69 5.98 14.39
N VAL A 219 -0.63 6.79 15.42
CA VAL A 219 -0.56 6.34 16.82
C VAL A 219 -1.74 6.94 17.56
N VAL A 220 -2.59 6.11 18.13
CA VAL A 220 -3.75 6.50 18.93
C VAL A 220 -3.39 6.21 20.39
N ASP A 221 -3.17 7.24 21.17
CA ASP A 221 -2.69 7.09 22.54
C ASP A 221 -3.10 8.33 23.36
N PRO A 222 -3.89 8.16 24.45
CA PRO A 222 -4.29 9.29 25.30
C PRO A 222 -3.13 10.14 25.82
N ASP A 223 -1.95 9.54 25.98
CA ASP A 223 -0.75 10.20 26.49
C ASP A 223 0.20 10.67 25.39
N ALA A 224 -0.19 10.53 24.11
CA ALA A 224 0.65 10.90 23.00
C ALA A 224 0.84 12.41 22.90
N THR A 225 2.07 12.81 22.62
CA THR A 225 2.47 14.21 22.45
C THR A 225 3.11 14.43 21.09
N PHE A 226 3.16 15.67 20.65
CA PHE A 226 3.88 16.05 19.44
C PHE A 226 5.36 15.63 19.45
N ARG A 227 6.00 15.60 20.64
CA ARG A 227 7.36 15.09 20.79
C ARG A 227 7.47 13.62 20.44
N ASN A 228 6.47 12.82 20.80
CA ASN A 228 6.42 11.40 20.43
C ASN A 228 6.34 11.22 18.93
N LEU A 229 5.54 12.04 18.22
CA LEU A 229 5.48 12.05 16.75
C LEU A 229 6.87 12.23 16.14
N LEU A 230 7.60 13.27 16.54
CA LEU A 230 8.95 13.54 16.06
C LEU A 230 9.91 12.36 16.36
N GLY A 231 9.73 11.71 17.50
CA GLY A 231 10.50 10.51 17.89
C GLY A 231 10.28 9.33 16.95
N TYR A 232 9.02 9.00 16.65
CA TYR A 232 8.67 7.92 15.70
C TYR A 232 9.24 8.18 14.31
N LEU A 233 9.08 9.40 13.80
CA LEU A 233 9.58 9.78 12.49
C LEU A 233 11.12 9.69 12.42
N LYS A 234 11.83 10.23 13.40
CA LYS A 234 13.30 10.12 13.47
C LYS A 234 13.77 8.66 13.49
N GLN A 235 13.08 7.80 14.27
CA GLN A 235 13.40 6.38 14.35
C GLN A 235 13.17 5.67 13.02
N PHE A 236 12.04 5.93 12.37
CA PHE A 236 11.73 5.36 11.05
C PHE A 236 12.78 5.76 10.01
N PHE A 237 13.05 7.06 9.85
CA PHE A 237 14.00 7.52 8.85
C PHE A 237 15.42 7.03 9.11
N LYS A 238 15.83 6.94 10.37
CA LYS A 238 17.13 6.32 10.73
C LYS A 238 17.20 4.86 10.30
N LYS A 239 16.14 4.06 10.51
CA LYS A 239 16.05 2.66 10.05
C LYS A 239 16.03 2.56 8.52
N MET A 240 15.49 3.56 7.81
CA MET A 240 15.52 3.68 6.36
C MET A 240 16.85 4.21 5.80
N GLY A 241 17.86 4.44 6.65
CA GLY A 241 19.19 4.89 6.22
C GLY A 241 19.40 6.41 6.17
N PHE A 242 18.44 7.21 6.62
CA PHE A 242 18.57 8.67 6.70
C PHE A 242 18.96 9.12 8.11
N GLU A 243 20.21 9.52 8.27
CA GLU A 243 20.70 9.99 9.59
C GLU A 243 20.19 11.37 9.95
N LYS A 244 19.94 12.23 8.95
CA LYS A 244 19.52 13.61 9.13
C LYS A 244 18.12 13.84 8.63
N ALA A 245 17.20 14.11 9.55
CA ALA A 245 15.84 14.56 9.27
C ALA A 245 15.60 15.89 10.01
N ARG A 246 14.89 16.81 9.36
CA ARG A 246 14.41 18.05 9.96
C ARG A 246 12.90 18.17 9.78
N PHE A 247 12.29 18.92 10.68
CA PHE A 247 10.85 19.12 10.70
C PHE A 247 10.61 20.64 10.66
N ARG A 248 9.82 21.08 9.69
CA ARG A 248 9.44 22.49 9.53
C ARG A 248 7.96 22.67 9.85
N PRO A 249 7.54 23.76 10.53
CA PRO A 249 6.13 24.06 10.67
C PRO A 249 5.41 24.09 9.32
N ALA A 250 4.21 23.52 9.26
CA ALA A 250 3.39 23.43 8.06
C ALA A 250 1.91 23.58 8.41
N PHE A 251 1.06 23.63 7.41
CA PHE A 251 -0.39 23.65 7.58
C PHE A 251 -1.03 22.53 6.75
N PHE A 252 -1.87 21.74 7.41
CA PHE A 252 -2.78 20.80 6.77
C PHE A 252 -4.16 20.92 7.41
N PRO A 253 -5.27 20.81 6.63
CA PRO A 253 -6.63 21.05 7.19
C PRO A 253 -7.01 20.09 8.33
N TYR A 254 -6.38 18.94 8.41
CA TYR A 254 -6.71 17.83 9.32
C TYR A 254 -5.74 17.66 10.49
N THR A 255 -4.67 18.46 10.58
CA THR A 255 -3.69 18.36 11.67
C THR A 255 -3.38 19.71 12.31
N GLU A 256 -3.19 19.70 13.65
CA GLU A 256 -2.71 20.84 14.45
C GLU A 256 -2.06 20.30 15.74
N PRO A 257 -0.76 20.52 15.99
CA PRO A 257 0.23 21.13 15.10
C PRO A 257 0.61 20.25 13.92
N SER A 258 1.13 20.90 12.86
CA SER A 258 1.55 20.24 11.62
C SER A 258 3.00 20.52 11.29
N VAL A 259 3.67 19.56 10.66
CA VAL A 259 5.05 19.70 10.17
C VAL A 259 5.23 19.07 8.79
N GLU A 260 6.10 19.63 8.01
CA GLU A 260 6.73 19.00 6.86
C GLU A 260 8.01 18.28 7.26
N ILE A 261 8.26 17.17 6.61
CA ILE A 261 9.40 16.29 6.87
C ILE A 261 10.37 16.42 5.72
N ASP A 262 11.58 16.88 6.02
CA ASP A 262 12.69 16.86 5.08
C ASP A 262 13.77 15.89 5.57
N VAL A 263 14.36 15.13 4.62
CA VAL A 263 15.57 14.33 4.87
C VAL A 263 16.72 14.84 4.02
N PHE A 264 17.92 14.74 4.55
CA PHE A 264 19.11 15.13 3.81
C PHE A 264 19.54 13.99 2.89
N HIS A 265 19.56 14.27 1.59
CA HIS A 265 19.98 13.31 0.57
C HIS A 265 21.51 13.29 0.50
N PRO A 266 22.19 12.16 0.83
CA PRO A 266 23.65 12.13 0.96
C PRO A 266 24.39 12.31 -0.36
N VAL A 267 23.83 11.84 -1.47
CA VAL A 267 24.43 11.93 -2.81
C VAL A 267 24.24 13.32 -3.40
N HIS A 268 23.00 13.82 -3.45
CA HIS A 268 22.69 15.14 -4.02
C HIS A 268 23.02 16.31 -3.09
N LYS A 269 23.42 16.04 -1.82
CA LYS A 269 23.76 17.03 -0.80
C LYS A 269 22.71 18.13 -0.62
N THR A 270 21.43 17.78 -0.77
CA THR A 270 20.28 18.66 -0.66
C THR A 270 19.23 18.10 0.28
N TRP A 271 18.34 18.97 0.76
CA TRP A 271 17.18 18.58 1.53
C TRP A 271 16.05 18.16 0.58
N LEU A 272 15.48 17.00 0.81
CA LEU A 272 14.36 16.44 0.05
C LEU A 272 13.14 16.41 0.96
N GLU A 273 12.10 17.12 0.53
CA GLU A 273 10.79 17.05 1.18
C GLU A 273 10.13 15.70 0.88
N LEU A 274 9.68 15.05 1.94
CA LEU A 274 9.03 13.73 1.84
C LEU A 274 7.51 13.79 2.05
N GLY A 275 7.01 14.76 2.82
CA GLY A 275 5.58 14.91 3.09
C GLY A 275 5.28 15.46 4.46
N GLY A 276 4.00 15.39 4.84
CA GLY A 276 3.47 15.98 6.06
C GLY A 276 3.31 15.01 7.22
N ALA A 277 3.27 15.57 8.42
CA ALA A 277 2.90 14.90 9.66
C ALA A 277 2.26 15.91 10.64
N GLY A 278 1.53 15.39 11.62
CA GLY A 278 0.92 16.24 12.65
C GLY A 278 0.09 15.44 13.64
N MET A 279 -0.59 16.14 14.49
CA MET A 279 -1.62 15.57 15.36
C MET A 279 -2.99 15.84 14.74
N PHE A 280 -3.84 14.82 14.65
CA PHE A 280 -5.18 15.01 14.12
C PHE A 280 -5.99 15.96 15.00
N ARG A 281 -6.75 16.82 14.35
CA ARG A 281 -7.60 17.81 15.01
C ARG A 281 -8.83 17.16 15.66
N PRO A 282 -9.41 17.80 16.71
CA PRO A 282 -10.64 17.32 17.35
C PRO A 282 -11.81 17.13 16.38
N GLU A 283 -11.90 17.97 15.33
CA GLU A 283 -12.94 17.89 14.28
C GLU A 283 -12.87 16.59 13.47
N LEU A 284 -11.77 15.86 13.56
CA LEU A 284 -11.60 14.53 12.97
C LEU A 284 -11.73 13.44 14.04
N THR A 285 -11.04 13.59 15.19
CA THR A 285 -10.97 12.52 16.19
C THR A 285 -12.29 12.31 16.90
N ILE A 286 -13.04 13.37 17.24
CA ILE A 286 -14.33 13.26 17.92
C ILE A 286 -15.37 12.54 17.06
N PRO A 287 -15.60 12.88 15.77
CA PRO A 287 -16.51 12.12 14.93
C PRO A 287 -16.13 10.65 14.75
N LEU A 288 -14.84 10.33 14.68
CA LEU A 288 -14.36 8.98 14.41
C LEU A 288 -14.27 8.10 15.66
N LEU A 289 -13.88 8.66 16.81
CA LEU A 289 -13.62 7.93 18.05
C LEU A 289 -14.70 8.13 19.11
N GLY A 290 -15.56 9.16 18.94
CA GLY A 290 -16.60 9.54 19.92
C GLY A 290 -16.08 10.44 21.05
N GLU A 291 -14.79 10.65 21.14
CA GLU A 291 -14.14 11.52 22.13
C GLU A 291 -12.84 12.11 21.60
N GLU A 292 -12.33 13.17 22.21
CA GLU A 292 -11.04 13.74 21.87
C GLU A 292 -9.90 12.88 22.41
N ILE A 293 -9.21 12.18 21.52
CA ILE A 293 -8.01 11.38 21.84
C ILE A 293 -6.89 11.86 20.92
N PRO A 294 -5.67 12.11 21.43
CA PRO A 294 -4.52 12.44 20.63
C PRO A 294 -4.23 11.34 19.59
N VAL A 295 -4.16 11.72 18.32
CA VAL A 295 -3.76 10.84 17.24
C VAL A 295 -2.60 11.48 16.49
N LEU A 296 -1.43 10.85 16.60
CA LEU A 296 -0.26 11.22 15.80
C LEU A 296 -0.45 10.64 14.39
N ALA A 297 -0.13 11.41 13.35
CA ALA A 297 -0.29 10.99 11.96
C ALA A 297 0.84 11.52 11.07
N TRP A 298 1.22 10.74 10.06
CA TRP A 298 2.19 11.12 9.04
C TRP A 298 1.93 10.37 7.74
N GLY A 299 2.35 10.98 6.61
CA GLY A 299 2.12 10.41 5.29
C GLY A 299 3.19 10.78 4.25
N PRO A 300 4.48 10.47 4.47
CA PRO A 300 5.52 10.76 3.48
C PRO A 300 5.38 9.93 2.21
N GLY A 301 5.73 10.55 1.07
CA GLY A 301 5.87 9.87 -0.21
C GLY A 301 7.03 8.88 -0.17
N PHE A 302 6.74 7.60 -0.47
CA PHE A 302 7.74 6.54 -0.33
C PHE A 302 8.70 6.47 -1.53
N ASP A 303 8.22 6.72 -2.74
CA ASP A 303 9.02 6.58 -3.95
C ASP A 303 10.20 7.57 -3.99
N ARG A 304 10.05 8.77 -3.42
CA ARG A 304 11.16 9.73 -3.27
C ARG A 304 12.27 9.20 -2.35
N ILE A 305 11.93 8.39 -1.34
CA ILE A 305 12.92 7.71 -0.50
C ILE A 305 13.73 6.73 -1.34
N LEU A 306 13.07 6.00 -2.26
CA LEU A 306 13.72 5.01 -3.12
C LEU A 306 14.66 5.64 -4.14
N MET A 307 14.30 6.79 -4.70
CA MET A 307 15.19 7.50 -5.63
C MET A 307 16.58 7.72 -5.03
N GLY A 308 16.61 8.17 -3.77
CA GLY A 308 17.87 8.38 -3.07
C GLY A 308 18.66 7.12 -2.80
N TYR A 309 17.99 6.05 -2.44
CA TYR A 309 18.62 4.78 -2.09
C TYR A 309 19.18 4.04 -3.31
N TYR A 310 18.45 4.05 -4.43
CA TYR A 310 18.83 3.35 -5.66
C TYR A 310 19.51 4.25 -6.69
N GLU A 311 19.85 5.50 -6.33
CA GLU A 311 20.49 6.49 -7.22
C GLU A 311 19.70 6.71 -8.53
N ILE A 312 18.38 6.71 -8.46
CA ILE A 312 17.48 6.90 -9.59
C ILE A 312 17.29 8.39 -9.81
N ASN A 313 17.59 8.85 -11.01
CA ASN A 313 17.47 10.27 -11.37
C ASN A 313 16.09 10.65 -11.95
N ASP A 314 15.32 9.68 -12.41
CA ASP A 314 14.01 9.85 -13.02
C ASP A 314 13.07 8.71 -12.61
N MET A 315 11.90 9.04 -12.09
CA MET A 315 10.91 8.07 -11.61
C MET A 315 10.06 7.45 -12.74
N ARG A 316 10.11 8.00 -13.95
CA ARG A 316 9.33 7.53 -15.10
C ARG A 316 9.82 6.20 -15.68
#